data_54f091c64da11067ac9feea611b16640
#
_entry.id   54f091c64da11067ac9feea611b16640
#
_cell.length_a   1.000
_cell.length_b   1.000
_cell.length_c   1.000
_cell.angle_alpha   90.00
_cell.angle_beta   90.00
_cell.angle_gamma   90.00
#
_symmetry.space_group_name_H-M   'P 1'
#
loop_
_entity.id
_entity.type
_entity.pdbx_description
1 polymer ?
#
loop_
_entity_poly.entity_id
_entity_poly.type
_entity_poly.pdbx_seq_one_letter_code
_entity_poly.pdbx_strand_id
1 'polypeptide(L)'
;MIEQVFEISTADDKAVEKVIFDENLHYIHMVFNKDEGLPEHFSNSNVYMTVVRGTLSIGLNDQDIHEYTKGSLLKIPVDTKMNVRNLHENVLELIVVKAPAPAK
;
A
#
# COMPACT_ATOMS: atom_id res chain seq x y z
N MET A 1 5.24 -27.56 10.87
CA MET A 1 4.78 -26.28 11.47
C MET A 1 3.35 -26.02 11.07
N ILE A 2 2.59 -25.44 11.95
CA ILE A 2 1.21 -25.02 11.64
C ILE A 2 1.23 -23.72 10.84
N GLU A 3 2.09 -22.78 11.24
CA GLU A 3 2.20 -21.48 10.58
C GLU A 3 2.90 -21.57 9.24
N GLN A 4 2.43 -20.80 8.29
CA GLN A 4 3.14 -20.52 7.04
C GLN A 4 3.92 -19.22 7.22
N VAL A 5 5.17 -19.21 6.76
CA VAL A 5 6.06 -18.06 6.93
C VAL A 5 6.34 -17.46 5.56
N PHE A 6 6.07 -16.17 5.44
CA PHE A 6 6.37 -15.39 4.25
C PHE A 6 7.39 -14.32 4.62
N GLU A 7 8.28 -14.01 3.70
CA GLU A 7 9.29 -12.99 3.93
C GLU A 7 9.04 -11.81 2.99
N ILE A 8 9.26 -10.61 3.51
CA ILE A 8 9.21 -9.39 2.71
C ILE A 8 10.63 -8.90 2.47
N SER A 9 10.82 -8.16 1.37
CA SER A 9 12.12 -7.58 1.05
C SER A 9 12.56 -6.60 2.14
N THR A 10 13.86 -6.59 2.44
CA THR A 10 14.48 -5.60 3.31
C THR A 10 15.29 -4.58 2.52
N ALA A 11 15.30 -4.69 1.18
CA ALA A 11 15.99 -3.75 0.32
C ALA A 11 15.22 -2.43 0.21
N ASP A 12 15.94 -1.35 -0.11
CA ASP A 12 15.35 -0.02 -0.27
C ASP A 12 15.05 0.33 -1.74
N ASP A 13 15.06 -0.67 -2.61
CA ASP A 13 14.71 -0.48 -4.01
C ASP A 13 13.19 -0.50 -4.18
N LYS A 14 12.72 0.17 -5.23
CA LYS A 14 11.30 0.15 -5.56
C LYS A 14 10.79 -1.28 -5.64
N ALA A 15 9.69 -1.56 -4.94
CA ALA A 15 9.09 -2.88 -4.93
C ALA A 15 7.59 -2.81 -4.74
N VAL A 16 6.87 -3.71 -5.40
CA VAL A 16 5.47 -4.01 -5.14
C VAL A 16 5.41 -5.53 -5.05
N GLU A 17 5.46 -6.04 -3.84
CA GLU A 17 5.56 -7.48 -3.60
C GLU A 17 4.20 -8.05 -3.20
N LYS A 18 3.72 -9.01 -3.97
CA LYS A 18 2.50 -9.75 -3.66
C LYS A 18 2.86 -10.91 -2.73
N VAL A 19 2.84 -10.65 -1.42
CA VAL A 19 3.31 -11.60 -0.41
C VAL A 19 2.31 -12.74 -0.21
N ILE A 20 1.03 -12.40 -0.06
CA ILE A 20 -0.05 -13.37 0.05
C ILE A 20 -1.13 -12.99 -0.95
N PHE A 21 -1.54 -13.95 -1.77
CA PHE A 21 -2.60 -13.77 -2.76
C PHE A 21 -3.50 -15.02 -2.71
N ASP A 22 -4.44 -15.03 -1.78
CA ASP A 22 -5.37 -16.15 -1.65
C ASP A 22 -6.83 -15.65 -1.70
N GLU A 23 -7.76 -16.55 -1.43
CA GLU A 23 -9.19 -16.25 -1.51
C GLU A 23 -9.66 -15.35 -0.36
N ASN A 24 -8.88 -15.20 0.70
CA ASN A 24 -9.28 -14.40 1.87
C ASN A 24 -8.83 -12.97 1.75
N LEU A 25 -7.58 -12.75 1.32
CA LEU A 25 -7.02 -11.41 1.24
C LEU A 25 -5.81 -11.37 0.32
N HIS A 26 -5.45 -10.15 -0.07
CA HIS A 26 -4.15 -9.87 -0.67
C HIS A 26 -3.33 -9.08 0.33
N TYR A 27 -2.10 -9.53 0.59
CA TYR A 27 -1.14 -8.85 1.46
C TYR A 27 0.02 -8.40 0.59
N ILE A 28 0.19 -7.09 0.48
CA ILE A 28 1.14 -6.50 -0.46
C ILE A 28 2.13 -5.62 0.32
N HIS A 29 3.41 -5.80 0.05
CA HIS A 29 4.47 -4.98 0.60
C HIS A 29 4.99 -4.06 -0.50
N MET A 30 5.07 -2.75 -0.21
CA MET A 30 5.49 -1.75 -1.19
C MET A 30 6.62 -0.91 -0.64
N VAL A 31 7.60 -0.60 -1.51
CA VAL A 31 8.70 0.32 -1.22
C VAL A 31 8.82 1.30 -2.38
N PHE A 32 8.84 2.58 -2.06
CA PHE A 32 8.99 3.65 -3.06
C PHE A 32 10.07 4.63 -2.63
N ASN A 33 10.95 4.97 -3.56
CA ASN A 33 11.89 6.06 -3.41
C ASN A 33 11.22 7.38 -3.84
N LYS A 34 11.95 8.49 -3.71
CA LYS A 34 11.40 9.82 -4.06
C LYS A 34 10.82 9.81 -5.47
N ASP A 35 9.65 10.41 -5.63
CA ASP A 35 8.90 10.56 -6.88
C ASP A 35 8.38 9.26 -7.48
N GLU A 36 8.49 8.15 -6.74
CA GLU A 36 7.89 6.88 -7.13
C GLU A 36 6.53 6.69 -6.48
N GLY A 37 5.74 5.81 -7.08
CA GLY A 37 4.41 5.49 -6.58
C GLY A 37 3.70 4.53 -7.51
N LEU A 38 2.39 4.42 -7.33
CA LEU A 38 1.55 3.59 -8.18
C LEU A 38 0.86 4.45 -9.24
N PRO A 39 0.56 3.88 -10.41
CA PRO A 39 -0.37 4.52 -11.33
C PRO A 39 -1.70 4.79 -10.63
N GLU A 40 -2.33 5.93 -10.95
CA GLU A 40 -3.65 6.23 -10.41
C GLU A 40 -4.65 5.16 -10.83
N HIS A 41 -5.41 4.62 -9.88
CA HIS A 41 -6.35 3.54 -10.13
C HIS A 41 -7.43 3.52 -9.06
N PHE A 42 -8.52 2.81 -9.34
CA PHE A 42 -9.60 2.61 -8.39
C PHE A 42 -9.33 1.37 -7.54
N SER A 43 -9.65 1.46 -6.26
CA SER A 43 -9.59 0.30 -5.37
C SER A 43 -10.65 -0.73 -5.79
N ASN A 44 -10.25 -2.00 -5.83
CA ASN A 44 -11.13 -3.11 -6.21
C ASN A 44 -11.53 -3.97 -5.00
N SER A 45 -11.27 -3.48 -3.81
CA SER A 45 -11.68 -4.07 -2.54
C SER A 45 -11.50 -3.01 -1.46
N ASN A 46 -11.86 -3.33 -0.21
CA ASN A 46 -11.46 -2.48 0.90
C ASN A 46 -9.95 -2.58 1.09
N VAL A 47 -9.31 -1.43 1.23
CA VAL A 47 -7.86 -1.34 1.35
C VAL A 47 -7.50 -0.89 2.76
N TYR A 48 -6.58 -1.61 3.38
CA TYR A 48 -6.02 -1.26 4.68
C TYR A 48 -4.54 -1.00 4.44
N MET A 49 -4.14 0.26 4.52
CA MET A 49 -2.79 0.71 4.15
C MET A 49 -2.07 1.23 5.37
N THR A 50 -0.99 0.56 5.76
CA THR A 50 -0.17 0.95 6.91
C THR A 50 1.12 1.60 6.42
N VAL A 51 1.44 2.78 6.96
CA VAL A 51 2.73 3.43 6.72
C VAL A 51 3.72 2.84 7.71
N VAL A 52 4.67 2.05 7.22
CA VAL A 52 5.70 1.40 8.03
C VAL A 52 6.86 2.35 8.29
N ARG A 53 7.25 3.12 7.27
CA ARG A 53 8.27 4.18 7.38
C ARG A 53 8.09 5.19 6.25
N GLY A 54 8.63 6.38 6.48
CA GLY A 54 8.57 7.46 5.49
C GLY A 54 7.25 8.23 5.57
N THR A 55 6.94 8.93 4.50
CA THR A 55 5.74 9.77 4.39
C THR A 55 4.96 9.41 3.14
N LEU A 56 3.73 8.98 3.32
CA LEU A 56 2.80 8.70 2.23
C LEU A 56 2.12 9.99 1.81
N SER A 57 2.19 10.32 0.53
CA SER A 57 1.38 11.38 -0.07
C SER A 57 0.30 10.72 -0.90
N ILE A 58 -0.96 10.91 -0.53
CA ILE A 58 -2.06 10.17 -1.17
C ILE A 58 -3.21 11.11 -1.51
N GLY A 59 -3.68 11.00 -2.76
CA GLY A 59 -4.89 11.64 -3.23
C GLY A 59 -6.00 10.61 -3.36
N LEU A 60 -7.15 10.90 -2.78
CA LEU A 60 -8.32 10.02 -2.83
C LEU A 60 -9.49 10.76 -3.46
N ASN A 61 -10.02 10.22 -4.56
CA ASN A 61 -11.10 10.86 -5.33
C ASN A 61 -10.70 12.31 -5.68
N ASP A 62 -11.56 13.26 -5.38
CA ASP A 62 -11.31 14.68 -5.67
C ASP A 62 -10.78 15.46 -4.45
N GLN A 63 -10.39 14.76 -3.40
CA GLN A 63 -9.79 15.40 -2.23
C GLN A 63 -8.38 15.91 -2.54
N ASP A 64 -7.96 16.90 -1.77
CA ASP A 64 -6.56 17.34 -1.80
C ASP A 64 -5.65 16.20 -1.33
N ILE A 65 -4.39 16.25 -1.75
CA ILE A 65 -3.38 15.31 -1.28
C ILE A 65 -3.17 15.50 0.22
N HIS A 66 -3.26 14.40 0.97
CA HIS A 66 -2.95 14.36 2.39
C HIS A 66 -1.70 13.54 2.61
N GLU A 67 -0.96 13.87 3.66
CA GLU A 67 0.26 13.16 4.02
C GLU A 67 0.11 12.44 5.35
N TYR A 68 0.65 11.21 5.39
CA TYR A 68 0.60 10.37 6.57
C TYR A 68 1.97 9.77 6.81
N THR A 69 2.37 9.73 8.07
CA THR A 69 3.69 9.28 8.47
C THR A 69 3.63 7.92 9.14
N LYS A 70 4.82 7.41 9.49
CA LYS A 70 4.99 6.11 10.16
C LYS A 70 3.95 5.90 11.27
N GLY A 71 3.29 4.76 11.25
CA GLY A 71 2.30 4.37 12.24
C GLY A 71 0.87 4.69 11.84
N SER A 72 0.64 5.38 10.72
CA SER A 72 -0.71 5.65 10.22
C SER A 72 -1.28 4.41 9.54
N LEU A 73 -2.54 4.11 9.80
CA LEU A 73 -3.30 3.07 9.12
C LEU A 73 -4.52 3.71 8.48
N LEU A 74 -4.59 3.61 7.16
CA LEU A 74 -5.72 4.12 6.38
C LEU A 74 -6.65 2.98 6.00
N LYS A 75 -7.95 3.18 6.21
CA LYS A 75 -8.97 2.27 5.67
C LYS A 75 -9.65 2.99 4.52
N ILE A 76 -9.51 2.44 3.32
CA ILE A 76 -10.01 3.05 2.08
C ILE A 76 -11.07 2.14 1.48
N PRO A 77 -12.29 2.65 1.26
CA PRO A 77 -13.37 1.81 0.72
C PRO A 77 -13.11 1.42 -0.74
N VAL A 78 -13.82 0.38 -1.17
CA VAL A 78 -13.84 -0.05 -2.57
C VAL A 78 -14.34 1.09 -3.47
N ASP A 79 -13.91 1.08 -4.72
CA ASP A 79 -14.26 2.07 -5.75
C ASP A 79 -13.79 3.50 -5.42
N THR A 80 -12.70 3.61 -4.69
CA THR A 80 -12.04 4.89 -4.43
C THR A 80 -10.87 5.05 -5.39
N LYS A 81 -10.82 6.17 -6.10
CA LYS A 81 -9.66 6.50 -6.94
C LYS A 81 -8.50 6.88 -6.05
N MET A 82 -7.37 6.20 -6.22
CA MET A 82 -6.20 6.36 -5.38
C MET A 82 -5.00 6.81 -6.20
N ASN A 83 -4.31 7.83 -5.72
CA ASN A 83 -3.02 8.25 -6.24
C ASN A 83 -1.99 8.14 -5.11
N VAL A 84 -1.23 7.05 -5.10
CA VAL A 84 -0.30 6.69 -4.02
C VAL A 84 1.10 7.10 -4.46
N ARG A 85 1.74 7.99 -3.69
CA ARG A 85 3.03 8.57 -4.06
C ARG A 85 3.96 8.72 -2.88
N ASN A 86 5.27 8.70 -3.16
CA ASN A 86 6.30 9.22 -2.27
C ASN A 86 6.87 10.50 -2.87
N LEU A 87 6.54 11.64 -2.27
CA LEU A 87 7.03 12.95 -2.72
C LEU A 87 8.18 13.48 -1.84
N HIS A 88 8.72 12.65 -0.95
CA HIS A 88 9.75 13.02 0.00
C HIS A 88 11.05 12.26 -0.25
N GLU A 89 12.14 12.75 0.34
CA GLU A 89 13.47 12.15 0.15
C GLU A 89 13.62 10.78 0.79
N ASN A 90 12.93 10.57 1.94
CA ASN A 90 13.05 9.30 2.65
C ASN A 90 12.25 8.21 1.95
N VAL A 91 12.75 6.99 2.05
CA VAL A 91 12.07 5.82 1.53
C VAL A 91 10.69 5.69 2.19
N LEU A 92 9.67 5.43 1.39
CA LEU A 92 8.33 5.12 1.86
C LEU A 92 8.14 3.60 1.81
N GLU A 93 7.71 3.03 2.93
CA GLU A 93 7.39 1.60 3.00
C GLU A 93 5.97 1.43 3.50
N LEU A 94 5.19 0.65 2.76
CA LEU A 94 3.77 0.41 3.02
C LEU A 94 3.49 -1.09 3.12
N ILE A 95 2.56 -1.43 4.01
CA ILE A 95 1.87 -2.71 3.99
C ILE A 95 0.43 -2.43 3.55
N VAL A 96 -0.01 -3.10 2.50
CA VAL A 96 -1.35 -2.92 1.94
C VAL A 96 -2.09 -4.24 1.98
N VAL A 97 -3.21 -4.26 2.69
CA VAL A 97 -4.07 -5.43 2.77
C VAL A 97 -5.38 -5.12 2.04
N LYS A 98 -5.77 -5.99 1.12
CA LYS A 98 -7.09 -5.95 0.47
C LYS A 98 -7.92 -7.09 1.05
N ALA A 99 -9.05 -6.75 1.66
CA ALA A 99 -9.91 -7.73 2.30
C ALA A 99 -11.38 -7.31 2.13
N PRO A 100 -12.22 -8.19 1.57
CA PRO A 100 -11.88 -9.52 1.05
C PRO A 100 -10.96 -9.44 -0.16
N ALA A 101 -10.40 -10.58 -0.56
CA ALA A 101 -9.62 -10.64 -1.79
C ALA A 101 -10.46 -10.10 -2.96
N PRO A 102 -9.87 -9.25 -3.83
CA PRO A 102 -10.63 -8.71 -4.95
C PRO A 102 -11.16 -9.81 -5.87
N ALA A 103 -12.36 -9.62 -6.38
CA ALA A 103 -12.94 -10.51 -7.38
C ALA A 103 -12.12 -10.45 -8.66
N LYS A 104 -12.04 -11.59 -9.34
CA LYS A 104 -11.33 -11.66 -10.62
C LYS A 104 -12.19 -11.10 -11.74
#